data_bd727b93adde616bc9bc22b94d6eb303
#
_entry.id   bd727b93adde616bc9bc22b94d6eb303
#
_cell.length_a   1.000
_cell.length_b   1.000
_cell.length_c   1.000
_cell.angle_alpha   90.00
_cell.angle_beta   90.00
_cell.angle_gamma   90.00
#
_symmetry.space_group_name_H-M   'P 1'
#
loop_
_entity.id
_entity.type
_entity.pdbx_description
1 polymer ?
#
loop_
_entity_poly.entity_id
_entity_poly.type
_entity_poly.pdbx_seq_one_letter_code
_entity_poly.pdbx_strand_id
1 'polypeptide(L)'
;MTRSIPPAVGAAPVAPAETFLYGWPVLRLGFRPFYIVSAVLACIAVPLWVAAMLGAVTLNMAVQPMLWHAHEMLLGFATGVIVGFLLTAVKAWTGLQTPRGAALGALVVLWIAARLAAWLAPYPVYAVLDVVLLPIVSVIMLRVLLRSGNKR
;
A
#
# COMPACT_ATOMS: atom_id res chain seq x y z
N MET A 1 -60.57 33.77 7.57
CA MET A 1 -59.11 33.91 7.58
C MET A 1 -58.52 32.54 7.26
N THR A 2 -58.25 32.27 6.00
CA THR A 2 -57.65 31.01 5.51
C THR A 2 -56.13 31.17 5.54
N ARG A 3 -55.47 30.42 6.40
CA ARG A 3 -54.01 30.41 6.53
C ARG A 3 -53.45 29.55 5.38
N SER A 4 -52.83 30.19 4.40
CA SER A 4 -52.08 29.48 3.33
C SER A 4 -50.84 28.82 3.91
N ILE A 5 -50.76 27.52 3.82
CA ILE A 5 -49.55 26.72 4.14
C ILE A 5 -48.52 26.99 3.05
N PRO A 6 -47.29 27.42 3.40
CA PRO A 6 -46.25 27.60 2.38
C PRO A 6 -45.89 26.21 1.77
N PRO A 7 -45.55 26.18 0.46
CA PRO A 7 -45.16 24.94 -0.16
C PRO A 7 -43.92 24.38 0.52
N ALA A 8 -43.92 23.06 0.73
CA ALA A 8 -42.77 22.33 1.27
C ALA A 8 -41.51 22.67 0.45
N VAL A 9 -40.49 23.17 1.13
CA VAL A 9 -39.16 23.41 0.54
C VAL A 9 -38.72 22.07 -0.05
N GLY A 10 -38.64 22.02 -1.37
CA GLY A 10 -38.23 20.82 -2.10
C GLY A 10 -36.91 20.32 -1.51
N ALA A 11 -36.90 19.09 -1.02
CA ALA A 11 -35.69 18.43 -0.61
C ALA A 11 -34.69 18.55 -1.76
N ALA A 12 -33.55 19.18 -1.50
CA ALA A 12 -32.46 19.21 -2.45
C ALA A 12 -32.21 17.78 -2.96
N PRO A 13 -32.03 17.57 -4.26
CA PRO A 13 -31.76 16.24 -4.76
C PRO A 13 -30.57 15.69 -3.97
N VAL A 14 -30.83 14.63 -3.23
CA VAL A 14 -29.76 13.86 -2.56
C VAL A 14 -28.82 13.46 -3.69
N ALA A 15 -27.65 14.07 -3.73
CA ALA A 15 -26.62 13.70 -4.68
C ALA A 15 -26.52 12.17 -4.65
N PRO A 16 -26.60 11.47 -5.79
CA PRO A 16 -26.56 10.03 -5.79
C PRO A 16 -25.33 9.66 -4.97
N ALA A 17 -25.56 8.86 -3.91
CA ALA A 17 -24.49 8.40 -3.04
C ALA A 17 -23.40 7.92 -3.99
N GLU A 18 -22.34 8.71 -4.11
CA GLU A 18 -21.22 8.45 -5.01
C GLU A 18 -20.94 6.98 -4.86
N THR A 19 -21.19 6.22 -5.88
CA THR A 19 -21.24 4.78 -5.83
C THR A 19 -19.93 4.33 -5.22
N PHE A 20 -19.97 3.99 -3.94
CA PHE A 20 -18.84 3.50 -3.13
C PHE A 20 -18.26 2.20 -3.68
N LEU A 21 -18.61 1.86 -4.89
CA LEU A 21 -18.35 0.63 -5.61
C LEU A 21 -17.22 0.72 -6.63
N TYR A 22 -16.43 1.78 -6.62
CA TYR A 22 -15.24 1.78 -7.43
C TYR A 22 -14.15 0.94 -6.76
N GLY A 23 -14.08 -0.31 -7.15
CA GLY A 23 -13.00 -1.25 -6.83
C GLY A 23 -13.27 -2.07 -5.56
N TRP A 24 -12.45 -3.09 -5.42
CA TRP A 24 -12.46 -4.01 -4.30
C TRP A 24 -12.26 -3.25 -2.98
N PRO A 25 -12.99 -3.59 -1.91
CA PRO A 25 -12.91 -2.89 -0.63
C PRO A 25 -11.49 -2.77 -0.07
N VAL A 26 -10.63 -3.75 -0.39
CA VAL A 26 -9.21 -3.78 -0.01
C VAL A 26 -8.43 -2.62 -0.65
N LEU A 27 -8.77 -2.20 -1.87
CA LEU A 27 -8.05 -1.16 -2.62
C LEU A 27 -8.60 0.28 -2.39
N ARG A 28 -9.46 0.47 -1.41
CA ARG A 28 -10.02 1.80 -1.09
C ARG A 28 -9.10 2.67 -0.25
N LEU A 29 -8.28 2.07 0.61
CA LEU A 29 -7.36 2.74 1.53
C LEU A 29 -5.99 2.08 1.49
N GLY A 30 -4.95 2.89 1.43
CA GLY A 30 -3.57 2.43 1.25
C GLY A 30 -3.11 1.39 2.28
N PHE A 31 -3.50 1.55 3.56
CA PHE A 31 -3.05 0.64 4.60
C PHE A 31 -3.59 -0.80 4.41
N ARG A 32 -4.82 -0.97 3.89
CA ARG A 32 -5.47 -2.29 3.83
C ARG A 32 -4.65 -3.32 3.06
N PRO A 33 -4.34 -3.11 1.77
CA PRO A 33 -3.61 -4.11 1.02
C PRO A 33 -2.16 -4.24 1.52
N PHE A 34 -1.49 -3.13 1.83
CA PHE A 34 -0.10 -3.19 2.26
C PHE A 34 0.08 -3.90 3.62
N TYR A 35 -0.83 -3.70 4.58
CA TYR A 35 -0.77 -4.40 5.86
C TYR A 35 -1.03 -5.89 5.69
N ILE A 36 -1.97 -6.28 4.82
CA ILE A 36 -2.24 -7.68 4.54
C ILE A 36 -1.02 -8.35 3.93
N VAL A 37 -0.44 -7.78 2.86
CA VAL A 37 0.71 -8.41 2.19
C VAL A 37 1.96 -8.39 3.07
N SER A 38 2.17 -7.37 3.89
CA SER A 38 3.26 -7.32 4.87
C SER A 38 3.10 -8.38 5.96
N ALA A 39 1.89 -8.54 6.49
CA ALA A 39 1.61 -9.59 7.48
C ALA A 39 1.82 -10.99 6.89
N VAL A 40 1.34 -11.24 5.67
CA VAL A 40 1.58 -12.50 4.96
C VAL A 40 3.08 -12.74 4.75
N LEU A 41 3.83 -11.72 4.34
CA LEU A 41 5.28 -11.83 4.22
C LEU A 41 5.93 -12.25 5.54
N ALA A 42 5.60 -11.59 6.64
CA ALA A 42 6.17 -11.93 7.95
C ALA A 42 5.80 -13.35 8.39
N CYS A 43 4.55 -13.76 8.18
CA CYS A 43 4.08 -15.12 8.50
C CYS A 43 4.78 -16.21 7.69
N ILE A 44 5.30 -15.90 6.52
CA ILE A 44 6.03 -16.85 5.67
C ILE A 44 7.54 -16.72 5.89
N ALA A 45 8.09 -15.52 5.83
CA ALA A 45 9.53 -15.29 5.82
C ALA A 45 10.19 -15.64 7.16
N VAL A 46 9.53 -15.37 8.30
CA VAL A 46 10.10 -15.65 9.60
C VAL A 46 10.20 -17.17 9.87
N PRO A 47 9.14 -17.99 9.72
CA PRO A 47 9.27 -19.44 9.90
C PRO A 47 10.22 -20.08 8.89
N LEU A 48 10.23 -19.61 7.63
CA LEU A 48 11.11 -20.12 6.60
C LEU A 48 12.58 -19.85 6.93
N TRP A 49 12.89 -18.65 7.41
CA TRP A 49 14.23 -18.31 7.89
C TRP A 49 14.65 -19.15 9.09
N VAL A 50 13.76 -19.34 10.08
CA VAL A 50 14.03 -20.21 11.22
C VAL A 50 14.30 -21.64 10.79
N ALA A 51 13.50 -22.19 9.87
CA ALA A 51 13.69 -23.53 9.34
C ALA A 51 15.05 -23.67 8.61
N ALA A 52 15.47 -22.62 7.89
CA ALA A 52 16.79 -22.59 7.25
C ALA A 52 17.93 -22.52 8.28
N MET A 53 17.78 -21.75 9.35
CA MET A 53 18.77 -21.67 10.43
C MET A 53 18.93 -22.99 11.19
N LEU A 54 17.83 -23.73 11.33
CA LEU A 54 17.84 -25.06 11.95
C LEU A 54 18.32 -26.18 11.02
N GLY A 55 18.62 -25.86 9.76
CA GLY A 55 19.04 -26.84 8.74
C GLY A 55 17.91 -27.74 8.23
N ALA A 56 16.64 -27.40 8.56
CA ALA A 56 15.47 -28.17 8.11
C ALA A 56 15.15 -27.94 6.63
N VAL A 57 15.55 -26.79 6.07
CA VAL A 57 15.42 -26.44 4.65
C VAL A 57 16.69 -25.77 4.15
N THR A 58 17.05 -26.03 2.89
CA THR A 58 18.12 -25.31 2.17
C THR A 58 17.50 -24.28 1.25
N LEU A 59 17.84 -23.01 1.45
CA LEU A 59 17.36 -21.93 0.58
C LEU A 59 18.40 -21.69 -0.53
N ASN A 60 18.06 -22.10 -1.75
CA ASN A 60 18.86 -21.79 -2.94
C ASN A 60 18.52 -20.38 -3.43
N MET A 61 19.26 -19.40 -2.93
CA MET A 61 19.04 -17.98 -3.22
C MET A 61 20.35 -17.31 -3.62
N ALA A 62 20.25 -16.21 -4.37
CA ALA A 62 21.41 -15.38 -4.72
C ALA A 62 22.05 -14.68 -3.50
N VAL A 63 21.35 -14.62 -2.38
CA VAL A 63 21.75 -13.93 -1.15
C VAL A 63 21.72 -14.91 0.02
N GLN A 64 22.65 -14.79 0.96
CA GLN A 64 22.66 -15.63 2.17
C GLN A 64 21.35 -15.51 2.97
N PRO A 65 20.84 -16.60 3.56
CA PRO A 65 19.55 -16.61 4.27
C PRO A 65 19.42 -15.55 5.38
N MET A 66 20.49 -15.24 6.08
CA MET A 66 20.51 -14.19 7.11
C MET A 66 20.30 -12.80 6.50
N LEU A 67 21.03 -12.48 5.42
CA LEU A 67 20.90 -11.20 4.74
C LEU A 67 19.55 -11.07 4.04
N TRP A 68 19.05 -12.15 3.44
CA TRP A 68 17.72 -12.17 2.87
C TRP A 68 16.66 -11.89 3.92
N HIS A 69 16.70 -12.55 5.07
CA HIS A 69 15.74 -12.30 6.16
C HIS A 69 15.77 -10.86 6.63
N ALA A 70 16.96 -10.31 6.91
CA ALA A 70 17.11 -8.91 7.34
C ALA A 70 16.55 -7.94 6.29
N HIS A 71 16.82 -8.19 5.01
CA HIS A 71 16.33 -7.42 3.89
C HIS A 71 14.78 -7.47 3.80
N GLU A 72 14.19 -8.68 3.89
CA GLU A 72 12.73 -8.84 3.82
C GLU A 72 12.01 -8.20 5.01
N MET A 73 12.63 -8.20 6.19
CA MET A 73 12.03 -7.52 7.34
C MET A 73 12.13 -5.99 7.26
N LEU A 74 13.20 -5.45 6.71
CA LEU A 74 13.39 -4.00 6.58
C LEU A 74 12.70 -3.44 5.33
N LEU A 75 13.07 -3.94 4.15
CA LEU A 75 12.61 -3.42 2.86
C LEU A 75 11.30 -4.07 2.39
N GLY A 76 11.01 -5.26 2.84
CA GLY A 76 9.72 -5.90 2.62
C GLY A 76 8.68 -5.47 3.66
N PHE A 77 8.76 -6.02 4.85
CA PHE A 77 7.75 -5.85 5.89
C PHE A 77 7.62 -4.41 6.38
N ALA A 78 8.69 -3.82 6.94
CA ALA A 78 8.61 -2.49 7.52
C ALA A 78 8.26 -1.42 6.48
N THR A 79 8.88 -1.48 5.29
CA THR A 79 8.55 -0.57 4.19
C THR A 79 7.10 -0.70 3.75
N GLY A 80 6.56 -1.91 3.63
CA GLY A 80 5.16 -2.13 3.29
C GLY A 80 4.21 -1.50 4.31
N VAL A 81 4.49 -1.69 5.61
CA VAL A 81 3.71 -1.06 6.69
C VAL A 81 3.80 0.46 6.62
N ILE A 82 5.00 1.03 6.45
CA ILE A 82 5.21 2.49 6.37
C ILE A 82 4.49 3.07 5.15
N VAL A 83 4.61 2.46 3.98
CA VAL A 83 3.92 2.90 2.76
C VAL A 83 2.40 2.87 2.95
N GLY A 84 1.85 1.79 3.49
CA GLY A 84 0.43 1.67 3.77
C GLY A 84 -0.06 2.75 4.74
N PHE A 85 0.70 3.00 5.80
CA PHE A 85 0.43 4.07 6.77
C PHE A 85 0.46 5.44 6.10
N LEU A 86 1.54 5.79 5.40
CA LEU A 86 1.72 7.09 4.76
C LEU A 86 0.64 7.41 3.74
N LEU A 87 0.28 6.44 2.88
CA LEU A 87 -0.80 6.60 1.90
C LEU A 87 -2.15 6.94 2.58
N THR A 88 -2.36 6.49 3.79
CA THR A 88 -3.59 6.78 4.56
C THR A 88 -3.46 8.07 5.35
N ALA A 89 -2.34 8.27 6.04
CA ALA A 89 -2.11 9.43 6.89
C ALA A 89 -2.07 10.74 6.09
N VAL A 90 -1.38 10.75 4.94
CA VAL A 90 -1.31 11.94 4.07
C VAL A 90 -2.70 12.35 3.60
N LYS A 91 -3.58 11.40 3.27
CA LYS A 91 -4.98 11.71 2.97
C LYS A 91 -5.70 12.37 4.16
N ALA A 92 -5.48 11.87 5.38
CA ALA A 92 -6.09 12.43 6.58
C ALA A 92 -5.58 13.85 6.88
N TRP A 93 -4.28 14.11 6.67
CA TRP A 93 -3.67 15.42 6.96
C TRP A 93 -3.97 16.50 5.92
N THR A 94 -4.10 16.09 4.65
CA THR A 94 -4.25 17.05 3.53
C THR A 94 -5.66 17.14 2.99
N GLY A 95 -6.54 16.21 3.32
CA GLY A 95 -7.86 16.07 2.70
C GLY A 95 -7.82 15.61 1.23
N LEU A 96 -6.63 15.53 0.62
CA LEU A 96 -6.46 15.15 -0.77
C LEU A 96 -6.45 13.63 -0.96
N GLN A 97 -6.89 13.19 -2.15
CA GLN A 97 -6.92 11.77 -2.46
C GLN A 97 -5.52 11.22 -2.74
N THR A 98 -5.19 10.13 -2.06
CA THR A 98 -4.03 9.26 -2.34
C THR A 98 -4.41 8.15 -3.32
N PRO A 99 -3.45 7.42 -3.91
CA PRO A 99 -3.74 6.31 -4.81
C PRO A 99 -4.75 5.31 -4.21
N ARG A 100 -5.74 4.93 -5.02
CA ARG A 100 -6.78 3.95 -4.71
C ARG A 100 -7.15 3.14 -5.95
N GLY A 101 -7.86 2.04 -5.79
CA GLY A 101 -8.26 1.17 -6.90
C GLY A 101 -7.06 0.63 -7.66
N ALA A 102 -7.07 0.71 -8.99
CA ALA A 102 -6.02 0.15 -9.85
C ALA A 102 -4.63 0.73 -9.56
N ALA A 103 -4.52 2.04 -9.28
CA ALA A 103 -3.24 2.67 -8.97
C ALA A 103 -2.63 2.13 -7.66
N LEU A 104 -3.45 1.94 -6.63
CA LEU A 104 -3.01 1.29 -5.40
C LEU A 104 -2.66 -0.19 -5.63
N GLY A 105 -3.48 -0.89 -6.42
CA GLY A 105 -3.22 -2.27 -6.82
C GLY A 105 -1.88 -2.42 -7.54
N ALA A 106 -1.54 -1.50 -8.44
CA ALA A 106 -0.25 -1.51 -9.14
C ALA A 106 0.95 -1.37 -8.18
N LEU A 107 0.85 -0.52 -7.15
CA LEU A 107 1.90 -0.39 -6.13
C LEU A 107 2.05 -1.70 -5.32
N VAL A 108 0.95 -2.35 -4.99
CA VAL A 108 0.97 -3.64 -4.27
C VAL A 108 1.57 -4.74 -5.15
N VAL A 109 1.18 -4.81 -6.43
CA VAL A 109 1.74 -5.77 -7.38
C VAL A 109 3.24 -5.54 -7.56
N LEU A 110 3.69 -4.30 -7.67
CA LEU A 110 5.11 -3.95 -7.74
C LEU A 110 5.86 -4.44 -6.50
N TRP A 111 5.29 -4.23 -5.29
CA TRP A 111 5.86 -4.71 -4.04
C TRP A 111 5.96 -6.24 -4.01
N ILE A 112 4.90 -6.96 -4.41
CA ILE A 112 4.90 -8.43 -4.50
C ILE A 112 5.91 -8.92 -5.53
N ALA A 113 5.98 -8.28 -6.70
CA ALA A 113 6.93 -8.63 -7.75
C ALA A 113 8.38 -8.55 -7.26
N ALA A 114 8.73 -7.55 -6.46
CA ALA A 114 10.05 -7.46 -5.85
C ALA A 114 10.33 -8.64 -4.90
N ARG A 115 9.36 -9.06 -4.09
CA ARG A 115 9.51 -10.23 -3.20
C ARG A 115 9.70 -11.53 -3.97
N LEU A 116 8.95 -11.72 -5.04
CA LEU A 116 9.09 -12.90 -5.90
C LEU A 116 10.38 -12.88 -6.71
N ALA A 117 10.84 -11.71 -7.13
CA ALA A 117 12.08 -11.56 -7.90
C ALA A 117 13.32 -12.03 -7.12
N ALA A 118 13.30 -11.96 -5.78
CA ALA A 118 14.39 -12.49 -4.95
C ALA A 118 14.65 -13.99 -5.17
N TRP A 119 13.63 -14.74 -5.63
CA TRP A 119 13.67 -16.18 -5.86
C TRP A 119 13.75 -16.55 -7.33
N LEU A 120 13.14 -15.74 -8.21
CA LEU A 120 12.86 -16.13 -9.61
C LEU A 120 13.70 -15.36 -10.62
N ALA A 121 14.33 -14.24 -10.23
CA ALA A 121 14.99 -13.34 -11.16
C ALA A 121 16.49 -13.19 -10.88
N PRO A 122 17.28 -12.80 -11.89
CA PRO A 122 18.68 -12.39 -11.69
C PRO A 122 18.76 -11.19 -10.73
N TYR A 123 19.85 -11.14 -9.96
CA TYR A 123 20.06 -10.09 -8.94
C TYR A 123 19.80 -8.65 -9.42
N PRO A 124 20.22 -8.21 -10.63
CA PRO A 124 19.94 -6.84 -11.08
C PRO A 124 18.44 -6.53 -11.21
N VAL A 125 17.64 -7.50 -11.67
CA VAL A 125 16.19 -7.34 -11.82
C VAL A 125 15.54 -7.22 -10.43
N TYR A 126 15.92 -8.09 -9.53
CA TYR A 126 15.48 -8.02 -8.12
C TYR A 126 15.80 -6.67 -7.51
N ALA A 127 17.06 -6.21 -7.60
CA ALA A 127 17.50 -4.94 -7.02
C ALA A 127 16.72 -3.74 -7.57
N VAL A 128 16.45 -3.69 -8.88
CA VAL A 128 15.65 -2.62 -9.49
C VAL A 128 14.20 -2.63 -9.00
N LEU A 129 13.55 -3.79 -9.00
CA LEU A 129 12.17 -3.91 -8.54
C LEU A 129 12.02 -3.53 -7.06
N ASP A 130 13.01 -3.88 -6.25
CA ASP A 130 13.00 -3.61 -4.83
C ASP A 130 13.13 -2.11 -4.50
N VAL A 131 14.04 -1.44 -5.19
CA VAL A 131 14.30 -0.01 -4.94
C VAL A 131 13.22 0.90 -5.54
N VAL A 132 12.61 0.54 -6.68
CA VAL A 132 11.76 1.44 -7.46
C VAL A 132 10.46 1.85 -6.75
N LEU A 133 9.97 1.06 -5.81
CA LEU A 133 8.75 1.37 -5.04
C LEU A 133 8.89 2.67 -4.23
N LEU A 134 10.01 2.83 -3.53
CA LEU A 134 10.22 3.98 -2.64
C LEU A 134 10.25 5.33 -3.38
N PRO A 135 11.00 5.51 -4.48
CA PRO A 135 10.92 6.71 -5.30
C PRO A 135 9.51 7.01 -5.82
N ILE A 136 8.78 5.99 -6.29
CA ILE A 136 7.41 6.18 -6.79
C ILE A 136 6.51 6.70 -5.66
N VAL A 137 6.53 6.06 -4.50
CA VAL A 137 5.74 6.50 -3.34
C VAL A 137 6.16 7.89 -2.89
N SER A 138 7.46 8.18 -2.84
CA SER A 138 7.99 9.49 -2.47
C SER A 138 7.50 10.60 -3.41
N VAL A 139 7.51 10.36 -4.71
CA VAL A 139 6.97 11.32 -5.71
C VAL A 139 5.47 11.51 -5.53
N ILE A 140 4.71 10.45 -5.28
CA ILE A 140 3.27 10.54 -5.01
C ILE A 140 3.02 11.39 -3.76
N MET A 141 3.72 11.11 -2.67
CA MET A 141 3.60 11.87 -1.41
C MET A 141 3.97 13.33 -1.60
N LEU A 142 5.10 13.59 -2.24
CA LEU A 142 5.55 14.96 -2.52
C LEU A 142 4.51 15.74 -3.33
N ARG A 143 3.97 15.14 -4.40
CA ARG A 143 2.91 15.77 -5.20
C ARG A 143 1.66 16.10 -4.39
N VAL A 144 1.22 15.21 -3.53
CA VAL A 144 0.04 15.45 -2.67
C VAL A 144 0.32 16.55 -1.66
N LEU A 145 1.48 16.53 -1.00
CA LEU A 145 1.87 17.55 -0.01
C LEU A 145 2.03 18.94 -0.64
N LEU A 146 2.67 19.04 -1.81
CA LEU A 146 2.81 20.32 -2.52
C LEU A 146 1.45 20.88 -2.96
N ARG A 147 0.53 20.02 -3.40
CA ARG A 147 -0.84 20.45 -3.79
C ARG A 147 -1.69 20.87 -2.61
N SER A 148 -1.44 20.35 -1.43
CA SER A 148 -2.24 20.69 -0.24
C SER A 148 -2.06 22.14 0.20
N GLY A 149 -1.02 22.83 -0.26
CA GLY A 149 -0.71 24.21 0.15
C GLY A 149 -0.47 24.37 1.64
N ASN A 150 -0.24 23.28 2.35
CA ASN A 150 -0.11 23.25 3.80
C ASN A 150 1.20 23.91 4.23
N LYS A 151 1.16 25.23 4.37
CA LYS A 151 2.23 26.06 4.95
C LYS A 151 2.10 26.04 6.48
N ARG A 152 2.24 24.90 7.10
CA ARG A 152 2.41 24.80 8.56
C ARG A 152 3.87 24.52 8.88
#